data_9eabad2113e7bcdce0f642ca194e8d53
#
_entry.id   9eabad2113e7bcdce0f642ca194e8d53
#
_cell.length_a   1.000
_cell.length_b   1.000
_cell.length_c   1.000
_cell.angle_alpha   90.00
_cell.angle_beta   90.00
_cell.angle_gamma   90.00
#
_symmetry.space_group_name_H-M   'P 1'
#
loop_
_entity.id
_entity.type
_entity.pdbx_description
1 polymer ?
#
loop_
_entity_poly.entity_id
_entity_poly.type
_entity_poly.pdbx_seq_one_letter_code
_entity_poly.pdbx_strand_id
1 'polypeptide(L)'
;MLEIVNYNKDEYDFPALVVLGCFDAIHIGHAELLKKAKLQAKINGLDLGVMMFSEGKGGRQVFTFDERLKFLEGYNTKFVLKIDYTEDFKSTAALDFLHNVEEHVNVKAYMSGKDFRFGAGAKGKSSTLKNYAEDEENGVWYMPVKDIAVDGEKVSTTLIKQCIGNGEIQRANALLGREYFVSGEVCEGHGRGRSLGFPTANIVYPADKVLVKSGVYGVEAEIDGTVYKGVANCGPRPTFGEETVVLEVYFENLSEDLYGRTITVRFLNYIRGIKKFESAEELSAQISRDAGMVGAPDNLAESAAEIFDESGEITEAVTAEQAAGETIPSEAAIPEEAVSVPEEKAVTEEMAANEAIPAEETIREVKEPAFEAAV
;
A
#
# COMPACT_ATOMS: atom_id res chain seq x y z
N MET A 1 -16.85 -14.73 1.71
CA MET A 1 -15.65 -14.69 2.56
C MET A 1 -14.47 -14.65 1.62
N LEU A 2 -13.44 -13.87 1.89
CA LEU A 2 -12.20 -13.82 1.10
C LEU A 2 -11.38 -15.08 1.40
N GLU A 3 -11.05 -15.85 0.36
CA GLU A 3 -10.26 -17.08 0.47
C GLU A 3 -8.77 -16.79 0.25
N ILE A 4 -7.89 -17.53 0.92
CA ILE A 4 -6.44 -17.48 0.69
C ILE A 4 -6.04 -18.74 -0.05
N VAL A 5 -5.57 -18.58 -1.27
CA VAL A 5 -5.06 -19.63 -2.16
C VAL A 5 -3.54 -19.52 -2.17
N ASN A 6 -2.84 -20.46 -1.54
CA ASN A 6 -1.38 -20.44 -1.53
C ASN A 6 -0.82 -20.91 -2.88
N TYR A 7 0.04 -20.11 -3.48
CA TYR A 7 0.71 -20.40 -4.76
C TYR A 7 1.39 -21.79 -4.75
N ASN A 8 1.16 -22.58 -5.79
CA ASN A 8 1.66 -23.95 -5.97
C ASN A 8 1.28 -24.95 -4.86
N LYS A 9 0.17 -24.71 -4.15
CA LYS A 9 -0.29 -25.59 -3.07
C LYS A 9 -1.79 -25.84 -3.07
N ASP A 10 -2.56 -24.79 -3.26
CA ASP A 10 -4.02 -24.82 -3.14
C ASP A 10 -4.63 -24.63 -4.54
N GLU A 11 -5.82 -25.18 -4.75
CA GLU A 11 -6.54 -25.09 -6.01
C GLU A 11 -7.72 -24.13 -5.92
N TYR A 12 -8.07 -23.50 -7.05
CA TYR A 12 -9.24 -22.65 -7.19
C TYR A 12 -9.93 -22.94 -8.52
N ASP A 13 -11.00 -23.70 -8.49
CA ASP A 13 -11.66 -24.28 -9.67
C ASP A 13 -12.60 -23.32 -10.40
N PHE A 14 -13.07 -22.25 -9.72
CA PHE A 14 -14.01 -21.31 -10.33
C PHE A 14 -13.32 -20.42 -11.37
N PRO A 15 -13.97 -20.13 -12.51
CA PRO A 15 -13.41 -19.27 -13.54
C PRO A 15 -13.04 -17.90 -12.95
N ALA A 16 -11.79 -17.50 -13.10
CA ALA A 16 -11.24 -16.34 -12.41
C ALA A 16 -10.58 -15.32 -13.34
N LEU A 17 -10.69 -14.03 -12.93
CA LEU A 17 -9.84 -12.94 -13.36
C LEU A 17 -8.81 -12.67 -12.27
N VAL A 18 -7.53 -12.83 -12.59
CA VAL A 18 -6.45 -12.63 -11.63
C VAL A 18 -5.75 -11.30 -11.88
N VAL A 19 -5.74 -10.44 -10.87
CA VAL A 19 -5.01 -9.17 -10.90
C VAL A 19 -3.59 -9.39 -10.39
N LEU A 20 -2.61 -9.09 -11.25
CA LEU A 20 -1.19 -9.25 -10.95
C LEU A 20 -0.59 -7.93 -10.44
N GLY A 21 0.05 -7.97 -9.28
CA GLY A 21 0.69 -6.80 -8.65
C GLY A 21 1.34 -7.16 -7.31
N CYS A 22 2.13 -6.25 -6.76
CA CYS A 22 2.69 -6.46 -5.42
C CYS A 22 1.73 -6.08 -4.31
N PHE A 23 0.87 -5.11 -4.55
CA PHE A 23 -0.18 -4.60 -3.65
C PHE A 23 0.29 -4.27 -2.22
N ASP A 24 1.55 -3.91 -2.03
CA ASP A 24 2.10 -3.57 -0.70
C ASP A 24 1.39 -2.34 -0.09
N ALA A 25 1.23 -1.26 -0.86
CA ALA A 25 0.61 -0.03 -0.38
C ALA A 25 -0.90 0.07 -0.67
N ILE A 26 -1.43 -0.69 -1.62
CA ILE A 26 -2.80 -0.53 -2.16
C ILE A 26 -3.17 0.96 -2.35
N HIS A 27 -2.29 1.67 -3.04
CA HIS A 27 -2.41 3.09 -3.35
C HIS A 27 -3.49 3.39 -4.41
N ILE A 28 -3.74 4.67 -4.71
CA ILE A 28 -4.80 5.09 -5.67
C ILE A 28 -4.66 4.43 -7.05
N GLY A 29 -3.43 4.15 -7.52
CA GLY A 29 -3.20 3.39 -8.76
C GLY A 29 -3.67 1.93 -8.66
N HIS A 30 -3.41 1.27 -7.54
CA HIS A 30 -3.94 -0.07 -7.26
C HIS A 30 -5.46 -0.06 -7.10
N ALA A 31 -6.01 0.96 -6.43
CA ALA A 31 -7.45 1.12 -6.25
C ALA A 31 -8.18 1.23 -7.61
N GLU A 32 -7.64 1.97 -8.56
CA GLU A 32 -8.20 2.09 -9.91
C GLU A 32 -8.11 0.77 -10.70
N LEU A 33 -6.98 0.06 -10.60
CA LEU A 33 -6.83 -1.26 -11.19
C LEU A 33 -7.87 -2.24 -10.63
N LEU A 34 -8.04 -2.28 -9.30
CA LEU A 34 -9.02 -3.14 -8.63
C LEU A 34 -10.47 -2.79 -8.98
N LYS A 35 -10.82 -1.50 -9.09
CA LYS A 35 -12.15 -1.05 -9.56
C LYS A 35 -12.45 -1.56 -10.97
N LYS A 36 -11.50 -1.43 -11.89
CA LYS A 36 -11.64 -1.94 -13.25
C LYS A 36 -11.75 -3.46 -13.29
N ALA A 37 -10.91 -4.15 -12.51
CA ALA A 37 -10.93 -5.60 -12.41
C ALA A 37 -12.26 -6.12 -11.85
N LYS A 38 -12.80 -5.50 -10.80
CA LYS A 38 -14.14 -5.81 -10.26
C LYS A 38 -15.23 -5.69 -11.31
N LEU A 39 -15.18 -4.63 -12.13
CA LEU A 39 -16.14 -4.42 -13.21
C LEU A 39 -16.01 -5.51 -14.30
N GLN A 40 -14.79 -5.80 -14.74
CA GLN A 40 -14.53 -6.81 -15.77
C GLN A 40 -14.88 -8.22 -15.28
N ALA A 41 -14.56 -8.57 -14.06
CA ALA A 41 -14.95 -9.83 -13.45
C ALA A 41 -16.48 -9.99 -13.44
N LYS A 42 -17.20 -8.94 -13.02
CA LYS A 42 -18.67 -8.95 -13.02
C LYS A 42 -19.27 -9.12 -14.44
N ILE A 43 -18.76 -8.38 -15.43
CA ILE A 43 -19.25 -8.43 -16.82
C ILE A 43 -19.06 -9.83 -17.43
N ASN A 44 -17.93 -10.48 -17.13
CA ASN A 44 -17.57 -11.76 -17.72
C ASN A 44 -17.97 -12.97 -16.84
N GLY A 45 -18.67 -12.75 -15.73
CA GLY A 45 -19.09 -13.83 -14.82
C GLY A 45 -17.91 -14.56 -14.17
N LEU A 46 -16.81 -13.85 -13.89
CA LEU A 46 -15.59 -14.38 -13.31
C LEU A 46 -15.47 -14.00 -11.84
N ASP A 47 -14.82 -14.84 -11.05
CA ASP A 47 -14.40 -14.50 -9.71
C ASP A 47 -13.13 -13.63 -9.75
N LEU A 48 -13.10 -12.60 -8.89
CA LEU A 48 -11.96 -11.69 -8.80
C LEU A 48 -10.92 -12.25 -7.84
N GLY A 49 -9.75 -12.62 -8.35
CA GLY A 49 -8.55 -12.96 -7.59
C GLY A 49 -7.50 -11.85 -7.62
N VAL A 50 -6.74 -11.71 -6.54
CA VAL A 50 -5.65 -10.74 -6.45
C VAL A 50 -4.37 -11.44 -6.01
N MET A 51 -3.32 -11.37 -6.83
CA MET A 51 -1.99 -11.84 -6.44
C MET A 51 -1.39 -10.89 -5.39
N MET A 52 -0.89 -11.44 -4.30
CA MET A 52 -0.28 -10.65 -3.22
C MET A 52 0.85 -11.41 -2.54
N PHE A 53 1.96 -10.73 -2.25
CA PHE A 53 3.04 -11.32 -1.46
C PHE A 53 2.67 -11.33 0.02
N SER A 54 3.02 -12.43 0.71
CA SER A 54 2.83 -12.55 2.17
C SER A 54 3.63 -11.50 2.93
N GLU A 55 4.84 -11.21 2.46
CA GLU A 55 5.76 -10.24 3.05
C GLU A 55 6.17 -9.18 2.02
N GLY A 56 6.79 -8.10 2.48
CA GLY A 56 7.38 -7.11 1.59
C GLY A 56 8.49 -7.74 0.72
N LYS A 57 8.57 -7.37 -0.57
CA LYS A 57 9.65 -7.77 -1.47
C LYS A 57 11.00 -7.22 -0.97
N GLY A 58 11.66 -7.95 -0.04
CA GLY A 58 12.99 -7.60 0.42
C GLY A 58 13.05 -6.37 1.31
N GLY A 59 12.04 -6.11 2.16
CA GLY A 59 12.07 -5.01 3.10
C GLY A 59 10.73 -4.72 3.77
N ARG A 60 10.70 -3.68 4.59
CA ARG A 60 9.50 -3.25 5.31
C ARG A 60 8.38 -2.86 4.35
N GLN A 61 7.16 -3.26 4.67
CA GLN A 61 5.95 -3.02 3.88
C GLN A 61 5.18 -1.78 4.39
N VAL A 62 4.38 -1.17 3.52
CA VAL A 62 3.52 -0.03 3.92
C VAL A 62 2.37 -0.54 4.80
N PHE A 63 1.72 -1.62 4.36
CA PHE A 63 0.66 -2.28 5.11
C PHE A 63 0.96 -3.77 5.28
N THR A 64 0.66 -4.32 6.46
CA THR A 64 0.81 -5.75 6.74
C THR A 64 -0.11 -6.59 5.85
N PHE A 65 0.15 -7.89 5.76
CA PHE A 65 -0.69 -8.79 4.95
C PHE A 65 -2.17 -8.72 5.37
N ASP A 66 -2.44 -8.74 6.67
CA ASP A 66 -3.82 -8.69 7.21
C ASP A 66 -4.51 -7.34 6.96
N GLU A 67 -3.77 -6.23 7.05
CA GLU A 67 -4.29 -4.92 6.71
C GLU A 67 -4.68 -4.84 5.23
N ARG A 68 -3.86 -5.43 4.35
CA ARG A 68 -4.14 -5.49 2.91
C ARG A 68 -5.34 -6.37 2.55
N LEU A 69 -5.53 -7.49 3.25
CA LEU A 69 -6.71 -8.34 3.10
C LEU A 69 -8.00 -7.54 3.35
N LYS A 70 -8.04 -6.77 4.45
CA LYS A 70 -9.20 -5.92 4.78
C LYS A 70 -9.53 -4.90 3.68
N PHE A 71 -8.50 -4.32 3.02
CA PHE A 71 -8.75 -3.42 1.90
C PHE A 71 -9.36 -4.11 0.69
N LEU A 72 -9.00 -5.37 0.42
CA LEU A 72 -9.51 -6.13 -0.71
C LEU A 72 -10.98 -6.54 -0.57
N GLU A 73 -11.50 -6.66 0.65
CA GLU A 73 -12.93 -6.96 0.90
C GLU A 73 -13.85 -5.92 0.21
N GLY A 74 -13.48 -4.64 0.21
CA GLY A 74 -14.23 -3.57 -0.45
C GLY A 74 -14.35 -3.71 -1.97
N TYR A 75 -13.52 -4.53 -2.60
CA TYR A 75 -13.52 -4.77 -4.04
C TYR A 75 -14.28 -6.04 -4.45
N ASN A 76 -14.92 -6.74 -3.51
CA ASN A 76 -15.57 -8.03 -3.75
C ASN A 76 -14.59 -9.10 -4.29
N THR A 77 -13.35 -9.04 -3.83
CA THR A 77 -12.33 -10.05 -4.11
C THR A 77 -12.76 -11.38 -3.51
N LYS A 78 -12.71 -12.45 -4.29
CA LYS A 78 -13.10 -13.79 -3.87
C LYS A 78 -11.93 -14.53 -3.25
N PHE A 79 -10.74 -14.39 -3.84
CA PHE A 79 -9.55 -15.02 -3.29
C PHE A 79 -8.31 -14.13 -3.45
N VAL A 80 -7.33 -14.38 -2.61
CA VAL A 80 -5.97 -13.85 -2.72
C VAL A 80 -5.04 -14.99 -3.07
N LEU A 81 -4.38 -14.87 -4.23
CA LEU A 81 -3.27 -15.75 -4.57
C LEU A 81 -2.05 -15.30 -3.77
N LYS A 82 -1.83 -15.96 -2.63
CA LYS A 82 -0.75 -15.66 -1.70
C LYS A 82 0.57 -16.26 -2.17
N ILE A 83 1.58 -15.43 -2.31
CA ILE A 83 2.92 -15.82 -2.73
C ILE A 83 3.93 -15.51 -1.63
N ASP A 84 4.70 -16.52 -1.23
CA ASP A 84 5.86 -16.35 -0.37
C ASP A 84 7.08 -16.00 -1.24
N TYR A 85 7.77 -14.90 -0.94
CA TYR A 85 8.88 -14.38 -1.76
C TYR A 85 10.20 -15.12 -1.48
N THR A 86 10.18 -16.45 -1.73
CA THR A 86 11.31 -17.36 -1.53
C THR A 86 12.34 -17.28 -2.67
N GLU A 87 13.54 -17.83 -2.48
CA GLU A 87 14.55 -17.92 -3.54
C GLU A 87 14.07 -18.74 -4.75
N ASP A 88 13.32 -19.82 -4.51
CA ASP A 88 12.71 -20.62 -5.56
C ASP A 88 11.73 -19.79 -6.40
N PHE A 89 10.85 -19.02 -5.74
CA PHE A 89 9.95 -18.12 -6.45
C PHE A 89 10.70 -17.04 -7.25
N LYS A 90 11.75 -16.46 -6.70
CA LYS A 90 12.59 -15.45 -7.39
C LYS A 90 13.26 -15.99 -8.65
N SER A 91 13.56 -17.30 -8.69
CA SER A 91 14.19 -17.97 -9.81
C SER A 91 13.20 -18.41 -10.91
N THR A 92 11.87 -18.40 -10.64
CA THR A 92 10.83 -18.84 -11.56
C THR A 92 10.77 -17.94 -12.79
N ALA A 93 10.91 -18.51 -14.00
CA ALA A 93 10.79 -17.73 -15.23
C ALA A 93 9.36 -17.19 -15.44
N ALA A 94 9.23 -16.14 -16.27
CA ALA A 94 7.95 -15.45 -16.41
C ALA A 94 6.82 -16.35 -16.96
N LEU A 95 7.12 -17.20 -17.93
CA LEU A 95 6.11 -18.13 -18.48
C LEU A 95 5.81 -19.27 -17.51
N ASP A 96 6.83 -19.81 -16.85
CA ASP A 96 6.63 -20.86 -15.84
C ASP A 96 5.75 -20.37 -14.69
N PHE A 97 5.89 -19.09 -14.32
CA PHE A 97 4.99 -18.48 -13.32
C PHE A 97 3.53 -18.50 -13.77
N LEU A 98 3.25 -18.16 -15.04
CA LEU A 98 1.87 -18.18 -15.56
C LEU A 98 1.32 -19.60 -15.61
N HIS A 99 2.09 -20.56 -16.12
CA HIS A 99 1.71 -21.96 -16.15
C HIS A 99 1.43 -22.51 -14.74
N ASN A 100 2.33 -22.24 -13.78
CA ASN A 100 2.12 -22.67 -12.40
C ASN A 100 0.87 -22.07 -11.76
N VAL A 101 0.50 -20.82 -12.12
CA VAL A 101 -0.77 -20.23 -11.65
C VAL A 101 -1.95 -20.96 -12.29
N GLU A 102 -1.90 -21.25 -13.57
CA GLU A 102 -2.98 -21.88 -14.32
C GLU A 102 -3.16 -23.37 -14.03
N GLU A 103 -2.11 -24.05 -13.57
CA GLU A 103 -2.21 -25.41 -13.04
C GLU A 103 -3.08 -25.51 -11.77
N HIS A 104 -3.16 -24.42 -10.99
CA HIS A 104 -3.83 -24.41 -9.69
C HIS A 104 -5.08 -23.50 -9.64
N VAL A 105 -5.17 -22.56 -10.57
CA VAL A 105 -6.26 -21.58 -10.63
C VAL A 105 -6.89 -21.61 -12.02
N ASN A 106 -8.20 -21.76 -12.10
CA ASN A 106 -8.92 -21.74 -13.39
C ASN A 106 -8.98 -20.31 -13.96
N VAL A 107 -7.81 -19.80 -14.39
CA VAL A 107 -7.66 -18.45 -14.92
C VAL A 107 -8.33 -18.32 -16.28
N LYS A 108 -9.11 -17.27 -16.48
CA LYS A 108 -9.69 -16.85 -17.76
C LYS A 108 -9.18 -15.48 -18.19
N ALA A 109 -8.64 -14.73 -17.25
CA ALA A 109 -8.19 -13.37 -17.51
C ALA A 109 -7.07 -12.94 -16.56
N TYR A 110 -6.14 -12.14 -17.09
CA TYR A 110 -5.18 -11.40 -16.30
C TYR A 110 -5.36 -9.90 -16.46
N MET A 111 -5.18 -9.16 -15.37
CA MET A 111 -5.08 -7.71 -15.38
C MET A 111 -3.85 -7.25 -14.58
N SER A 112 -3.17 -6.20 -15.02
CA SER A 112 -2.06 -5.59 -14.28
C SER A 112 -1.88 -4.12 -14.64
N GLY A 113 -1.07 -3.41 -13.87
CA GLY A 113 -0.54 -2.13 -14.30
C GLY A 113 0.33 -2.29 -15.56
N LYS A 114 0.37 -1.26 -16.41
CA LYS A 114 1.13 -1.28 -17.67
C LYS A 114 2.63 -1.55 -17.45
N ASP A 115 3.18 -1.08 -16.33
CA ASP A 115 4.60 -1.24 -15.98
C ASP A 115 4.90 -2.46 -15.09
N PHE A 116 3.91 -3.34 -14.92
CA PHE A 116 4.09 -4.53 -14.10
C PHE A 116 5.24 -5.42 -14.62
N ARG A 117 6.08 -5.89 -13.68
CA ARG A 117 7.21 -6.76 -13.93
C ARG A 117 7.10 -8.02 -13.07
N PHE A 118 7.44 -9.17 -13.65
CA PHE A 118 7.36 -10.47 -12.98
C PHE A 118 8.39 -11.46 -13.51
N GLY A 119 8.47 -12.62 -12.85
CA GLY A 119 9.43 -13.68 -13.17
C GLY A 119 10.87 -13.31 -12.81
N ALA A 120 11.77 -14.28 -12.99
CA ALA A 120 13.18 -14.16 -12.67
C ALA A 120 13.83 -12.92 -13.27
N GLY A 121 14.49 -12.12 -12.42
CA GLY A 121 15.13 -10.87 -12.82
C GLY A 121 14.18 -9.82 -13.39
N ALA A 122 12.88 -9.89 -13.07
CA ALA A 122 11.84 -8.98 -13.57
C ALA A 122 11.78 -8.90 -15.11
N LYS A 123 12.11 -9.98 -15.80
CA LYS A 123 12.16 -10.07 -17.28
C LYS A 123 10.77 -10.08 -17.91
N GLY A 124 9.76 -10.63 -17.24
CA GLY A 124 8.36 -10.58 -17.66
C GLY A 124 7.81 -9.17 -17.57
N LYS A 125 7.08 -8.75 -18.58
CA LYS A 125 6.49 -7.41 -18.74
C LYS A 125 5.03 -7.52 -19.15
N SER A 126 4.32 -6.40 -19.19
CA SER A 126 2.97 -6.29 -19.78
C SER A 126 2.92 -6.83 -21.23
N SER A 127 3.98 -6.62 -22.03
CA SER A 127 4.10 -7.22 -23.38
C SER A 127 4.21 -8.75 -23.36
N THR A 128 4.85 -9.33 -22.35
CA THR A 128 4.92 -10.80 -22.18
C THR A 128 3.52 -11.37 -21.92
N LEU A 129 2.73 -10.73 -21.02
CA LEU A 129 1.34 -11.11 -20.76
C LEU A 129 0.46 -10.94 -22.00
N LYS A 130 0.69 -9.88 -22.78
CA LYS A 130 -0.05 -9.65 -24.01
C LYS A 130 0.22 -10.75 -25.04
N ASN A 131 1.47 -11.07 -25.30
CA ASN A 131 1.84 -12.13 -26.23
C ASN A 131 1.34 -13.51 -25.76
N TYR A 132 1.38 -13.76 -24.45
CA TYR A 132 0.84 -14.98 -23.85
C TYR A 132 -0.67 -15.12 -24.07
N ALA A 133 -1.41 -14.03 -23.92
CA ALA A 133 -2.87 -14.01 -24.12
C ALA A 133 -3.28 -13.97 -25.63
N GLU A 134 -2.39 -13.58 -26.54
CA GLU A 134 -2.60 -13.64 -27.99
C GLU A 134 -2.44 -15.06 -28.55
N ASP A 135 -1.84 -15.98 -27.80
CA ASP A 135 -1.80 -17.39 -28.13
C ASP A 135 -3.11 -18.06 -27.71
N GLU A 136 -3.89 -18.49 -28.71
CA GLU A 136 -5.22 -19.09 -28.51
C GLU A 136 -5.16 -20.40 -27.70
N GLU A 137 -4.01 -21.10 -27.68
CA GLU A 137 -3.83 -22.34 -26.91
C GLU A 137 -3.90 -22.07 -25.40
N ASN A 138 -3.53 -20.87 -24.94
CA ASN A 138 -3.56 -20.52 -23.51
C ASN A 138 -4.99 -20.20 -23.01
N GLY A 139 -5.91 -19.85 -23.89
CA GLY A 139 -7.34 -19.64 -23.56
C GLY A 139 -7.62 -18.55 -22.54
N VAL A 140 -6.72 -17.60 -22.37
CA VAL A 140 -6.84 -16.45 -21.44
C VAL A 140 -6.82 -15.12 -22.20
N TRP A 141 -7.39 -14.06 -21.62
CA TRP A 141 -7.22 -12.71 -22.15
C TRP A 141 -6.48 -11.81 -21.12
N TYR A 142 -5.90 -10.73 -21.64
CA TYR A 142 -5.11 -9.81 -20.83
C TYR A 142 -5.52 -8.36 -21.05
N MET A 143 -5.68 -7.59 -19.96
CA MET A 143 -5.96 -6.17 -20.00
C MET A 143 -4.98 -5.36 -19.13
N PRO A 144 -4.07 -4.58 -19.74
CA PRO A 144 -3.22 -3.64 -19.00
C PRO A 144 -4.03 -2.40 -18.58
N VAL A 145 -3.78 -1.90 -17.38
CA VAL A 145 -4.36 -0.66 -16.87
C VAL A 145 -3.29 0.42 -16.82
N LYS A 146 -3.63 1.61 -17.30
CA LYS A 146 -2.71 2.75 -17.34
C LYS A 146 -2.38 3.20 -15.92
N ASP A 147 -1.12 3.59 -15.70
CA ASP A 147 -0.65 4.14 -14.43
C ASP A 147 -1.34 5.47 -14.10
N ILE A 148 -1.46 5.76 -12.81
CA ILE A 148 -1.94 7.04 -12.30
C ILE A 148 -0.73 7.89 -11.89
N ALA A 149 -0.82 9.17 -12.20
CA ALA A 149 0.11 10.19 -11.75
C ALA A 149 -0.62 11.26 -10.94
N VAL A 150 0.04 11.78 -9.92
CA VAL A 150 -0.38 12.94 -9.12
C VAL A 150 0.72 13.98 -9.26
N ASP A 151 0.35 15.21 -9.59
CA ASP A 151 1.27 16.33 -9.83
C ASP A 151 2.39 16.02 -10.86
N GLY A 152 2.05 15.18 -11.85
CA GLY A 152 2.99 14.76 -12.90
C GLY A 152 3.93 13.63 -12.50
N GLU A 153 3.90 13.17 -11.25
CA GLU A 153 4.72 12.08 -10.74
C GLU A 153 3.92 10.78 -10.63
N LYS A 154 4.50 9.69 -11.12
CA LYS A 154 3.86 8.38 -11.08
C LYS A 154 3.69 7.90 -9.64
N VAL A 155 2.46 7.51 -9.28
CA VAL A 155 2.17 6.90 -7.98
C VAL A 155 2.79 5.50 -7.90
N SER A 156 3.60 5.28 -6.88
CA SER A 156 4.28 3.99 -6.65
C SER A 156 4.48 3.72 -5.15
N THR A 157 4.61 2.44 -4.81
CA THR A 157 4.94 2.03 -3.43
C THR A 157 6.27 2.61 -2.96
N THR A 158 7.27 2.71 -3.85
CA THR A 158 8.59 3.28 -3.51
C THR A 158 8.45 4.76 -3.11
N LEU A 159 7.75 5.57 -3.91
CA LEU A 159 7.50 6.97 -3.60
C LEU A 159 6.77 7.13 -2.26
N ILE A 160 5.76 6.30 -2.00
CA ILE A 160 5.01 6.33 -0.74
C ILE A 160 5.92 6.00 0.46
N LYS A 161 6.77 4.97 0.34
CA LYS A 161 7.74 4.63 1.39
C LYS A 161 8.72 5.78 1.66
N GLN A 162 9.19 6.46 0.62
CA GLN A 162 10.03 7.65 0.76
C GLN A 162 9.30 8.79 1.48
N CYS A 163 8.07 9.09 1.08
CA CYS A 163 7.26 10.13 1.75
C CYS A 163 7.08 9.82 3.24
N ILE A 164 6.74 8.57 3.59
CA ILE A 164 6.57 8.12 4.99
C ILE A 164 7.89 8.28 5.76
N GLY A 165 9.01 7.79 5.19
CA GLY A 165 10.33 7.87 5.80
C GLY A 165 10.88 9.30 5.94
N ASN A 166 10.43 10.22 5.09
CA ASN A 166 10.79 11.65 5.15
C ASN A 166 9.86 12.48 6.06
N GLY A 167 8.76 11.91 6.56
CA GLY A 167 7.75 12.65 7.32
C GLY A 167 6.77 13.46 6.46
N GLU A 168 6.77 13.27 5.12
CA GLU A 168 5.83 13.88 4.18
C GLU A 168 4.47 13.14 4.24
N ILE A 169 3.83 13.18 5.42
CA ILE A 169 2.67 12.34 5.74
C ILE A 169 1.46 12.69 4.89
N GLN A 170 1.18 13.98 4.72
CA GLN A 170 0.03 14.41 3.91
C GLN A 170 0.19 14.01 2.44
N ARG A 171 1.42 14.09 1.89
CA ARG A 171 1.72 13.61 0.55
C ARG A 171 1.55 12.09 0.45
N ALA A 172 2.06 11.33 1.43
CA ALA A 172 1.86 9.89 1.48
C ALA A 172 0.36 9.53 1.51
N ASN A 173 -0.43 10.23 2.33
CA ASN A 173 -1.88 10.04 2.45
C ASN A 173 -2.60 10.34 1.11
N ALA A 174 -2.23 11.41 0.42
CA ALA A 174 -2.78 11.74 -0.90
C ALA A 174 -2.49 10.64 -1.93
N LEU A 175 -1.25 10.10 -1.96
CA LEU A 175 -0.87 9.01 -2.85
C LEU A 175 -1.54 7.68 -2.49
N LEU A 176 -1.76 7.42 -1.19
CA LEU A 176 -2.49 6.26 -0.69
C LEU A 176 -4.00 6.35 -0.95
N GLY A 177 -4.56 7.57 -0.99
CA GLY A 177 -6.01 7.83 -0.99
C GLY A 177 -6.67 7.53 0.35
N ARG A 178 -5.87 7.47 1.43
CA ARG A 178 -6.27 7.27 2.84
C ARG A 178 -5.12 7.68 3.76
N GLU A 179 -5.43 7.88 5.04
CA GLU A 179 -4.39 8.10 6.05
C GLU A 179 -3.52 6.84 6.21
N TYR A 180 -2.20 7.04 6.26
CA TYR A 180 -1.27 6.01 6.72
C TYR A 180 -1.54 5.72 8.20
N PHE A 181 -1.48 4.46 8.60
CA PHE A 181 -1.77 4.09 9.98
C PHE A 181 -0.86 2.99 10.50
N VAL A 182 -0.82 2.86 11.81
CA VAL A 182 -0.20 1.78 12.54
C VAL A 182 -1.22 1.20 13.50
N SER A 183 -1.38 -0.13 13.47
CA SER A 183 -2.20 -0.86 14.42
C SER A 183 -1.32 -1.67 15.35
N GLY A 184 -1.67 -1.70 16.63
CA GLY A 184 -0.96 -2.50 17.63
C GLY A 184 -1.66 -2.52 18.97
N GLU A 185 -1.23 -3.44 19.82
CA GLU A 185 -1.69 -3.53 21.20
C GLU A 185 -1.08 -2.44 22.06
N VAL A 186 -1.90 -1.83 22.89
CA VAL A 186 -1.45 -0.83 23.87
C VAL A 186 -0.78 -1.54 25.05
N CYS A 187 0.51 -1.33 25.21
CA CYS A 187 1.32 -1.89 26.28
C CYS A 187 1.64 -0.88 27.38
N GLU A 188 2.08 -1.40 28.53
CA GLU A 188 2.53 -0.56 29.63
C GLU A 188 3.77 0.26 29.24
N GLY A 189 3.73 1.55 29.55
CA GLY A 189 4.86 2.48 29.42
C GLY A 189 5.40 2.91 30.77
N HIS A 190 6.35 3.84 30.77
CA HIS A 190 6.95 4.35 32.03
C HIS A 190 6.00 5.23 32.88
N GLY A 191 4.75 5.49 32.43
CA GLY A 191 3.76 6.27 33.17
C GLY A 191 4.09 7.74 33.39
N ARG A 192 5.19 8.28 32.80
CA ARG A 192 5.63 9.67 32.99
C ARG A 192 4.59 10.68 32.51
N GLY A 193 3.90 10.41 31.40
CA GLY A 193 2.83 11.28 30.90
C GLY A 193 1.67 11.40 31.86
N ARG A 194 1.27 10.29 32.52
CA ARG A 194 0.15 10.28 33.48
C ARG A 194 0.42 11.21 34.67
N SER A 195 1.64 11.25 35.22
CA SER A 195 2.01 12.13 36.32
C SER A 195 1.98 13.62 35.94
N LEU A 196 2.06 13.93 34.64
CA LEU A 196 2.04 15.28 34.08
C LEU A 196 0.66 15.70 33.57
N GLY A 197 -0.38 14.86 33.73
CA GLY A 197 -1.73 15.12 33.21
C GLY A 197 -1.92 14.78 31.72
N PHE A 198 -0.95 14.13 31.07
CA PHE A 198 -1.00 13.68 29.68
C PHE A 198 -0.83 12.15 29.60
N PRO A 199 -1.84 11.37 29.97
CA PRO A 199 -1.73 9.91 29.87
C PRO A 199 -1.51 9.49 28.41
N THR A 200 -0.51 8.64 28.18
CA THR A 200 -0.13 8.19 26.84
C THR A 200 -0.37 6.70 26.68
N ALA A 201 -0.90 6.30 25.52
CA ALA A 201 -0.93 4.93 25.03
C ALA A 201 0.40 4.60 24.34
N ASN A 202 1.01 3.48 24.71
CA ASN A 202 2.26 3.02 24.10
C ASN A 202 1.97 1.85 23.18
N ILE A 203 2.29 1.98 21.91
CA ILE A 203 2.06 0.97 20.89
C ILE A 203 3.40 0.53 20.32
N VAL A 204 3.70 -0.76 20.35
CA VAL A 204 4.87 -1.30 19.70
C VAL A 204 4.67 -1.18 18.18
N TYR A 205 5.60 -0.50 17.51
CA TYR A 205 5.55 -0.34 16.07
C TYR A 205 5.86 -1.69 15.40
N PRO A 206 5.03 -2.18 14.46
CA PRO A 206 5.29 -3.46 13.80
C PRO A 206 6.62 -3.43 13.04
N ALA A 207 7.49 -4.41 13.30
CA ALA A 207 8.86 -4.44 12.77
C ALA A 207 8.92 -4.57 11.24
N ASP A 208 7.88 -5.14 10.64
CA ASP A 208 7.73 -5.37 9.21
C ASP A 208 7.13 -4.17 8.45
N LYS A 209 6.66 -3.13 9.16
CA LYS A 209 6.15 -1.89 8.53
C LYS A 209 7.25 -0.86 8.29
N VAL A 210 7.08 -0.08 7.22
CA VAL A 210 7.94 1.07 6.95
C VAL A 210 7.87 2.06 8.12
N LEU A 211 9.03 2.48 8.61
CA LEU A 211 9.09 3.42 9.72
C LEU A 211 8.80 4.84 9.22
N VAL A 212 8.02 5.58 9.99
CA VAL A 212 7.91 7.02 9.82
C VAL A 212 9.22 7.68 10.32
N LYS A 213 9.54 8.87 9.81
CA LYS A 213 10.63 9.69 10.36
C LYS A 213 10.47 9.85 11.86
N SER A 214 11.57 9.78 12.62
CA SER A 214 11.52 10.06 14.05
C SER A 214 11.02 11.48 14.30
N GLY A 215 10.05 11.64 15.23
CA GLY A 215 9.45 12.94 15.50
C GLY A 215 8.06 12.87 16.14
N VAL A 216 7.40 14.02 16.12
CA VAL A 216 6.07 14.22 16.67
C VAL A 216 5.07 14.43 15.55
N TYR A 217 3.92 13.76 15.66
CA TYR A 217 2.88 13.70 14.64
C TYR A 217 1.53 14.08 15.20
N GLY A 218 0.72 14.76 14.40
CA GLY A 218 -0.72 14.83 14.58
C GLY A 218 -1.34 13.52 14.14
N VAL A 219 -2.16 12.94 15.01
CA VAL A 219 -2.78 11.63 14.78
C VAL A 219 -4.24 11.62 15.18
N GLU A 220 -4.95 10.56 14.76
CA GLU A 220 -6.27 10.23 15.29
C GLU A 220 -6.44 8.73 15.43
N ALA A 221 -7.37 8.33 16.30
CA ALA A 221 -7.84 6.95 16.41
C ALA A 221 -9.34 6.91 16.68
N GLU A 222 -10.00 5.88 16.17
CA GLU A 222 -11.39 5.58 16.52
C GLU A 222 -11.39 4.56 17.67
N ILE A 223 -12.01 4.94 18.78
CA ILE A 223 -12.12 4.13 19.99
C ILE A 223 -13.60 4.09 20.35
N ASP A 224 -14.18 2.90 20.36
CA ASP A 224 -15.60 2.66 20.65
C ASP A 224 -16.58 3.56 19.86
N GLY A 225 -16.25 3.76 18.55
CA GLY A 225 -17.07 4.56 17.63
C GLY A 225 -16.86 6.08 17.75
N THR A 226 -15.98 6.54 18.64
CA THR A 226 -15.61 7.95 18.79
C THR A 226 -14.21 8.21 18.25
N VAL A 227 -14.05 9.25 17.42
CA VAL A 227 -12.75 9.66 16.90
C VAL A 227 -12.08 10.63 17.87
N TYR A 228 -10.92 10.26 18.36
CA TYR A 228 -10.07 11.08 19.22
C TYR A 228 -8.86 11.56 18.43
N LYS A 229 -8.60 12.86 18.46
CA LYS A 229 -7.38 13.46 17.96
C LYS A 229 -6.31 13.44 19.03
N GLY A 230 -5.05 13.40 18.60
CA GLY A 230 -3.95 13.30 19.53
C GLY A 230 -2.59 13.64 18.91
N VAL A 231 -1.59 13.60 19.76
CA VAL A 231 -0.18 13.83 19.40
C VAL A 231 0.59 12.55 19.66
N ALA A 232 1.32 12.08 18.67
CA ALA A 232 2.12 10.88 18.77
C ALA A 232 3.62 11.22 18.68
N ASN A 233 4.40 10.70 19.60
CA ASN A 233 5.86 10.67 19.53
C ASN A 233 6.30 9.31 18.98
N CYS A 234 7.02 9.29 17.87
CA CYS A 234 7.58 8.10 17.25
C CYS A 234 9.10 8.17 17.24
N GLY A 235 9.74 7.22 17.90
CA GLY A 235 11.19 7.16 17.96
C GLY A 235 11.72 5.88 18.60
N PRO A 236 13.04 5.61 18.48
CA PRO A 236 13.66 4.46 19.10
C PRO A 236 13.61 4.58 20.63
N ARG A 237 13.39 3.46 21.32
CA ARG A 237 13.44 3.40 22.79
C ARG A 237 14.52 2.42 23.24
N PRO A 238 15.57 2.91 23.95
CA PRO A 238 16.65 2.06 24.48
C PRO A 238 16.17 0.97 25.45
N THR A 239 15.00 1.15 26.07
CA THR A 239 14.47 0.25 27.14
C THR A 239 13.80 -1.03 26.62
N PHE A 240 13.41 -1.09 25.36
CA PHE A 240 12.78 -2.27 24.74
C PHE A 240 13.69 -3.05 23.78
N GLY A 241 14.98 -2.75 23.78
CA GLY A 241 15.98 -3.22 22.80
C GLY A 241 16.26 -2.14 21.76
N GLU A 242 17.50 -2.12 21.25
CA GLU A 242 18.00 -1.03 20.38
C GLU A 242 17.21 -0.87 19.07
N GLU A 243 16.44 -1.89 18.66
CA GLU A 243 15.68 -1.90 17.39
C GLU A 243 14.17 -1.67 17.56
N THR A 244 13.64 -1.60 18.78
CA THR A 244 12.20 -1.46 18.99
C THR A 244 11.75 -0.01 18.92
N VAL A 245 10.96 0.32 17.92
CA VAL A 245 10.31 1.64 17.82
C VAL A 245 8.95 1.57 18.54
N VAL A 246 8.66 2.59 19.33
CA VAL A 246 7.40 2.72 20.06
C VAL A 246 6.70 4.00 19.63
N LEU A 247 5.42 3.88 19.36
CA LEU A 247 4.51 4.99 19.13
C LEU A 247 3.84 5.34 20.47
N GLU A 248 4.18 6.50 21.02
CA GLU A 248 3.61 7.01 22.26
C GLU A 248 2.57 8.09 21.95
N VAL A 249 1.30 7.81 22.19
CA VAL A 249 0.19 8.66 21.76
C VAL A 249 -0.55 9.25 22.96
N TYR A 250 -0.63 10.57 23.01
CA TYR A 250 -1.56 11.29 23.85
C TYR A 250 -2.83 11.62 23.04
N PHE A 251 -3.98 11.20 23.54
CA PHE A 251 -5.28 11.56 22.95
C PHE A 251 -5.97 12.65 23.79
N GLU A 252 -6.45 13.68 23.13
CA GLU A 252 -7.21 14.73 23.78
C GLU A 252 -8.57 14.19 24.27
N ASN A 253 -8.95 14.57 25.49
CA ASN A 253 -10.22 14.23 26.10
C ASN A 253 -10.52 12.72 26.26
N LEU A 254 -9.53 11.88 26.11
CA LEU A 254 -9.65 10.44 26.37
C LEU A 254 -9.26 10.16 27.83
N SER A 255 -10.20 9.61 28.59
CA SER A 255 -10.00 9.23 29.99
C SER A 255 -10.03 7.72 30.24
N GLU A 256 -10.29 6.92 29.19
CA GLU A 256 -10.41 5.46 29.28
C GLU A 256 -9.05 4.78 29.36
N ASP A 257 -9.04 3.61 30.02
CA ASP A 257 -7.86 2.73 30.01
C ASP A 257 -7.86 1.90 28.73
N LEU A 258 -6.75 2.00 27.97
CA LEU A 258 -6.57 1.30 26.71
C LEU A 258 -5.65 0.08 26.79
N TYR A 259 -5.08 -0.25 27.96
CA TYR A 259 -4.12 -1.35 28.08
C TYR A 259 -4.71 -2.69 27.60
N GLY A 260 -3.91 -3.43 26.82
CA GLY A 260 -4.29 -4.70 26.21
C GLY A 260 -5.26 -4.59 25.03
N ARG A 261 -5.73 -3.38 24.69
CA ARG A 261 -6.57 -3.15 23.51
C ARG A 261 -5.71 -2.94 22.27
N THR A 262 -6.11 -3.51 21.16
CA THR A 262 -5.53 -3.17 19.85
C THR A 262 -6.21 -1.93 19.31
N ILE A 263 -5.44 -0.88 19.04
CA ILE A 263 -5.94 0.36 18.43
C ILE A 263 -5.22 0.65 17.11
N THR A 264 -5.90 1.38 16.24
CA THR A 264 -5.36 1.84 14.95
C THR A 264 -5.17 3.34 15.00
N VAL A 265 -3.92 3.79 14.93
CA VAL A 265 -3.54 5.20 14.95
C VAL A 265 -3.26 5.66 13.53
N ARG A 266 -4.06 6.60 13.04
CA ARG A 266 -3.93 7.23 11.71
C ARG A 266 -3.07 8.47 11.82
N PHE A 267 -2.11 8.63 10.92
CA PHE A 267 -1.19 9.78 10.88
C PHE A 267 -1.78 10.87 9.98
N LEU A 268 -1.93 12.07 10.52
CA LEU A 268 -2.51 13.20 9.82
C LEU A 268 -1.45 14.14 9.25
N ASN A 269 -0.42 14.46 10.06
CA ASN A 269 0.69 15.34 9.65
C ASN A 269 1.92 15.14 10.53
N TYR A 270 3.08 15.56 10.01
CA TYR A 270 4.31 15.71 10.78
C TYR A 270 4.34 17.09 11.44
N ILE A 271 4.60 17.15 12.75
CA ILE A 271 4.61 18.41 13.52
C ILE A 271 6.04 18.93 13.69
N ARG A 272 6.95 18.10 14.20
CA ARG A 272 8.33 18.50 14.48
C ARG A 272 9.26 17.31 14.78
N GLY A 273 10.55 17.54 14.86
CA GLY A 273 11.54 16.60 15.38
C GLY A 273 11.39 16.33 16.89
N ILE A 274 12.17 15.35 17.37
CA ILE A 274 12.26 15.02 18.80
C ILE A 274 13.04 16.12 19.51
N LYS A 275 12.51 16.62 20.63
CA LYS A 275 13.15 17.65 21.45
C LYS A 275 13.32 17.17 22.89
N LYS A 276 14.43 17.52 23.54
CA LYS A 276 14.63 17.35 24.98
C LYS A 276 14.05 18.57 25.73
N PHE A 277 13.48 18.33 26.90
CA PHE A 277 12.89 19.37 27.75
C PHE A 277 13.59 19.38 29.11
N GLU A 278 13.84 20.56 29.65
CA GLU A 278 14.52 20.75 30.94
C GLU A 278 13.55 20.59 32.11
N SER A 279 12.25 20.85 31.90
CA SER A 279 11.21 20.72 32.92
C SER A 279 9.91 20.08 32.44
N ALA A 280 9.12 19.63 33.39
CA ALA A 280 7.79 19.06 33.16
C ALA A 280 6.81 20.11 32.60
N GLU A 281 6.95 21.36 33.05
CA GLU A 281 6.14 22.49 32.62
C GLU A 281 6.42 22.84 31.14
N GLU A 282 7.69 22.82 30.74
CA GLU A 282 8.10 23.04 29.33
C GLU A 282 7.52 21.95 28.43
N LEU A 283 7.62 20.67 28.84
CA LEU A 283 7.03 19.54 28.10
C LEU A 283 5.51 19.69 27.99
N SER A 284 4.82 20.01 29.07
CA SER A 284 3.37 20.21 29.10
C SER A 284 2.93 21.33 28.14
N ALA A 285 3.61 22.48 28.19
CA ALA A 285 3.35 23.60 27.30
C ALA A 285 3.60 23.25 25.83
N GLN A 286 4.61 22.38 25.55
CA GLN A 286 4.89 21.93 24.19
C GLN A 286 3.83 20.96 23.69
N ILE A 287 3.40 19.97 24.48
CA ILE A 287 2.32 19.06 24.11
C ILE A 287 1.04 19.82 23.76
N SER A 288 0.71 20.86 24.54
CA SER A 288 -0.47 21.70 24.26
C SER A 288 -0.32 22.47 22.93
N ARG A 289 0.88 22.95 22.60
CA ARG A 289 1.14 23.57 21.28
C ARG A 289 1.03 22.56 20.14
N ASP A 290 1.63 21.39 20.30
CA ASP A 290 1.60 20.32 19.32
C ASP A 290 0.15 19.85 19.03
N ALA A 291 -0.68 19.75 20.08
CA ALA A 291 -2.11 19.41 19.94
C ALA A 291 -2.85 20.43 19.05
N GLY A 292 -2.54 21.72 19.17
CA GLY A 292 -3.09 22.76 18.30
C GLY A 292 -2.65 22.67 16.84
N MET A 293 -1.63 21.86 16.52
CA MET A 293 -1.10 21.67 15.15
C MET A 293 -1.61 20.38 14.47
N VAL A 294 -2.47 19.61 15.12
CA VAL A 294 -3.02 18.37 14.57
C VAL A 294 -3.86 18.66 13.32
N GLY A 295 -3.45 18.10 12.17
CA GLY A 295 -4.07 18.32 10.86
C GLY A 295 -3.58 19.60 10.14
N ALA A 296 -2.63 20.34 10.70
CA ALA A 296 -1.94 21.42 10.00
C ALA A 296 -1.03 20.85 8.85
N PRO A 297 -0.52 21.67 7.91
CA PRO A 297 0.47 21.21 6.93
C PRO A 297 1.70 20.60 7.59
N ASP A 298 2.32 19.61 6.91
CA ASP A 298 3.56 18.98 7.38
C ASP A 298 4.66 20.03 7.60
N ASN A 299 5.21 20.08 8.80
CA ASN A 299 6.27 21.02 9.16
C ASN A 299 7.66 20.38 8.96
N LEU A 300 8.11 20.32 7.72
CA LEU A 300 9.39 19.71 7.36
C LEU A 300 10.60 20.65 7.60
N ALA A 301 10.36 21.94 7.76
CA ALA A 301 11.42 22.94 7.90
C ALA A 301 12.15 22.87 9.25
N GLU A 302 11.46 22.56 10.36
CA GLU A 302 12.08 22.41 11.67
C GLU A 302 13.04 21.22 11.76
N SER A 303 12.88 20.21 10.88
CA SER A 303 13.77 19.04 10.89
C SER A 303 15.18 19.31 10.33
N ALA A 304 15.36 20.39 9.58
CA ALA A 304 16.66 20.77 9.03
C ALA A 304 17.54 21.54 10.04
N ALA A 305 16.92 22.16 11.05
CA ALA A 305 17.62 22.95 12.05
C ALA A 305 18.27 22.10 13.17
N GLU A 306 17.85 20.86 13.37
CA GLU A 306 18.33 19.98 14.45
C GLU A 306 19.57 19.15 14.08
N ILE A 307 20.07 19.25 12.84
CA ILE A 307 21.26 18.51 12.37
C ILE A 307 22.54 19.22 12.73
N PHE A 308 22.51 20.51 13.10
CA PHE A 308 23.67 21.30 13.47
C PHE A 308 23.54 21.72 14.93
N ASP A 309 24.59 21.47 15.70
CA ASP A 309 24.72 22.07 17.03
C ASP A 309 25.08 23.56 16.93
N GLU A 310 25.11 24.26 18.05
CA GLU A 310 25.48 25.69 18.11
C GLU A 310 26.90 25.98 17.62
N SER A 311 27.75 24.95 17.41
CA SER A 311 29.11 25.07 16.85
C SER A 311 29.13 24.85 15.33
N GLY A 312 28.01 24.42 14.70
CA GLY A 312 27.93 24.12 13.26
C GLY A 312 28.54 22.77 12.89
N GLU A 313 28.84 21.91 13.86
CA GLU A 313 29.26 20.53 13.62
C GLU A 313 28.05 19.59 13.53
N ILE A 314 28.13 18.59 12.63
CA ILE A 314 27.10 17.56 12.47
C ILE A 314 27.13 16.71 13.73
N THR A 315 26.12 16.86 14.59
CA THR A 315 25.90 15.84 15.62
C THR A 315 25.59 14.52 14.89
N GLU A 316 26.30 13.44 15.22
CA GLU A 316 26.06 12.09 14.70
C GLU A 316 24.61 11.67 14.99
N ALA A 317 23.69 12.20 14.21
CA ALA A 317 22.40 11.59 14.00
C ALA A 317 22.64 10.44 13.04
N VAL A 318 22.34 9.22 13.47
CA VAL A 318 22.32 8.03 12.61
C VAL A 318 21.62 8.42 11.31
N THR A 319 22.39 8.59 10.23
CA THR A 319 21.86 8.97 8.93
C THR A 319 20.90 7.88 8.48
N ALA A 320 19.83 8.27 7.78
CA ALA A 320 18.87 7.33 7.22
C ALA A 320 19.54 6.24 6.33
N GLU A 321 20.77 6.44 5.89
CA GLU A 321 21.61 5.46 5.20
C GLU A 321 22.12 4.32 6.10
N GLN A 322 22.26 4.52 7.40
CA GLN A 322 22.63 3.44 8.33
C GLN A 322 21.44 2.59 8.77
N ALA A 323 20.22 3.11 8.63
CA ALA A 323 18.99 2.34 8.84
C ALA A 323 18.54 1.57 7.58
N ALA A 324 19.08 1.91 6.40
CA ALA A 324 18.90 1.22 5.13
C ALA A 324 20.18 0.43 4.81
N GLY A 325 20.52 -0.54 5.65
CA GLY A 325 21.57 -1.50 5.34
C GLY A 325 21.14 -2.33 4.14
N GLU A 326 21.60 -1.88 2.97
CA GLU A 326 21.98 -2.61 1.76
C GLU A 326 21.73 -1.72 0.54
N THR A 327 22.81 -1.15 0.05
CA THR A 327 22.87 -0.44 -1.22
C THR A 327 22.57 -1.42 -2.35
N ILE A 328 21.49 -1.15 -3.07
CA ILE A 328 21.28 -1.72 -4.41
C ILE A 328 22.35 -1.07 -5.32
N PRO A 329 23.18 -1.82 -6.05
CA PRO A 329 24.15 -1.24 -6.96
C PRO A 329 23.41 -0.42 -8.04
N SER A 330 23.79 0.84 -8.21
CA SER A 330 23.34 1.67 -9.34
C SER A 330 23.79 0.99 -10.64
N GLU A 331 22.85 0.58 -11.47
CA GLU A 331 23.13 0.13 -12.83
C GLU A 331 23.82 1.25 -13.61
N ALA A 332 24.91 0.86 -14.23
CA ALA A 332 25.80 1.65 -15.05
C ALA A 332 25.06 2.44 -16.14
N ALA A 333 25.49 3.67 -16.33
CA ALA A 333 25.14 4.53 -17.46
C ALA A 333 25.37 3.82 -18.80
N ILE A 334 24.32 3.73 -19.61
CA ILE A 334 24.42 3.34 -21.02
C ILE A 334 24.76 4.62 -21.82
N PRO A 335 25.77 4.60 -22.70
CA PRO A 335 26.12 5.78 -23.48
C PRO A 335 25.03 6.10 -24.52
N GLU A 336 24.76 7.38 -24.69
CA GLU A 336 23.99 7.93 -25.81
C GLU A 336 24.73 7.65 -27.12
N GLU A 337 24.19 6.79 -27.95
CA GLU A 337 24.51 6.79 -29.39
C GLU A 337 23.28 7.26 -30.17
N ALA A 338 23.53 8.28 -30.93
CA ALA A 338 22.63 8.98 -31.79
C ALA A 338 21.89 8.08 -32.80
N VAL A 339 20.56 8.13 -32.80
CA VAL A 339 19.77 7.63 -33.93
C VAL A 339 18.91 8.79 -34.44
N SER A 340 19.24 9.20 -35.65
CA SER A 340 18.57 10.18 -36.45
C SER A 340 17.12 9.84 -36.76
N VAL A 341 16.25 10.84 -36.62
CA VAL A 341 14.84 10.84 -36.99
C VAL A 341 14.73 10.90 -38.52
N PRO A 342 13.87 10.14 -39.19
CA PRO A 342 13.33 10.47 -40.47
C PRO A 342 11.93 11.10 -40.36
N GLU A 343 11.74 12.15 -41.15
CA GLU A 343 10.59 13.03 -41.29
C GLU A 343 9.27 12.31 -41.60
N GLU A 344 8.22 12.98 -41.16
CA GLU A 344 6.80 12.75 -41.48
C GLU A 344 6.54 12.63 -42.98
N LYS A 345 5.68 11.69 -43.34
CA LYS A 345 4.75 11.84 -44.47
C LYS A 345 3.33 11.63 -44.03
N ALA A 346 2.60 12.74 -44.14
CA ALA A 346 1.15 12.78 -44.02
C ALA A 346 0.49 11.86 -45.06
N VAL A 347 -0.50 11.09 -44.59
CA VAL A 347 -1.54 10.52 -45.44
C VAL A 347 -2.89 10.88 -44.85
N THR A 348 -3.59 11.66 -45.65
CA THR A 348 -4.93 12.17 -45.47
C THR A 348 -5.98 11.06 -45.60
N GLU A 349 -7.06 11.22 -44.79
CA GLU A 349 -8.47 10.87 -45.04
C GLU A 349 -8.81 9.79 -46.07
N GLU A 350 -9.49 8.78 -45.61
CA GLU A 350 -10.68 8.25 -46.27
C GLU A 350 -11.71 7.73 -45.27
N MET A 351 -12.77 8.38 -45.24
CA MET A 351 -14.14 8.34 -44.89
C MET A 351 -14.83 6.98 -44.96
N ALA A 352 -15.56 6.73 -43.89
CA ALA A 352 -17.00 6.43 -43.83
C ALA A 352 -17.55 5.29 -44.69
N ALA A 353 -18.23 4.41 -44.06
CA ALA A 353 -19.65 4.08 -44.19
C ALA A 353 -19.96 2.62 -43.85
N ASN A 354 -21.08 2.49 -43.20
CA ASN A 354 -22.01 1.33 -43.21
C ASN A 354 -21.60 0.15 -42.31
N GLU A 355 -22.47 -0.40 -41.48
CA GLU A 355 -23.90 -0.61 -41.63
C GLU A 355 -24.57 -0.81 -40.27
N ALA A 356 -25.75 -0.28 -40.12
CA ALA A 356 -26.70 -0.52 -39.05
C ALA A 356 -27.32 -1.93 -39.19
N ILE A 357 -27.38 -2.68 -38.08
CA ILE A 357 -28.19 -3.90 -37.97
C ILE A 357 -29.41 -3.58 -37.10
N PRO A 358 -30.64 -3.95 -37.58
CA PRO A 358 -31.89 -3.53 -36.95
C PRO A 358 -32.22 -4.32 -35.70
N ALA A 359 -32.88 -3.64 -34.77
CA ALA A 359 -33.60 -4.24 -33.68
C ALA A 359 -34.90 -4.89 -34.22
N GLU A 360 -35.13 -6.14 -33.88
CA GLU A 360 -36.41 -6.75 -33.57
C GLU A 360 -36.24 -8.27 -33.37
N GLU A 361 -36.57 -8.75 -32.21
CA GLU A 361 -37.52 -9.84 -31.93
C GLU A 361 -37.35 -10.43 -30.54
N THR A 362 -38.34 -10.19 -29.79
CA THR A 362 -39.29 -11.12 -29.13
C THR A 362 -38.95 -11.59 -27.74
N ILE A 363 -39.63 -10.93 -26.81
CA ILE A 363 -39.91 -11.36 -25.45
C ILE A 363 -40.55 -12.75 -25.47
N ARG A 364 -39.91 -13.72 -24.85
CA ARG A 364 -40.56 -14.96 -24.40
C ARG A 364 -40.62 -14.95 -22.88
N GLU A 365 -41.84 -14.81 -22.36
CA GLU A 365 -42.23 -15.14 -21.00
C GLU A 365 -41.80 -16.57 -20.64
N VAL A 366 -41.05 -16.70 -19.56
CA VAL A 366 -40.85 -17.99 -18.88
C VAL A 366 -41.53 -17.88 -17.52
N LYS A 367 -42.59 -18.71 -17.37
CA LYS A 367 -43.37 -18.89 -16.15
C LYS A 367 -42.52 -19.41 -15.01
N GLU A 368 -42.74 -18.81 -13.85
CA GLU A 368 -42.29 -19.33 -12.54
C GLU A 368 -42.92 -20.70 -12.24
N PRO A 369 -42.18 -21.63 -11.64
CA PRO A 369 -42.80 -22.74 -10.93
C PRO A 369 -43.04 -22.41 -9.46
N ALA A 370 -44.23 -22.68 -9.01
CA ALA A 370 -44.72 -22.53 -7.64
C ALA A 370 -43.89 -23.31 -6.63
N PHE A 371 -43.59 -22.66 -5.50
CA PHE A 371 -43.05 -23.30 -4.31
C PHE A 371 -44.19 -23.88 -3.48
N GLU A 372 -44.25 -25.20 -3.34
CA GLU A 372 -45.07 -25.91 -2.37
C GLU A 372 -44.31 -26.05 -1.06
N ALA A 373 -44.90 -25.56 0.03
CA ALA A 373 -44.44 -25.78 1.37
C ALA A 373 -44.88 -27.15 1.89
N ALA A 374 -43.97 -27.89 2.49
CA ALA A 374 -44.31 -29.02 3.36
C ALA A 374 -43.37 -29.11 4.57
N VAL A 375 -43.97 -28.87 5.74
CA VAL A 375 -43.71 -29.33 7.11
C VAL A 375 -42.26 -29.34 7.64
#